data_59462340dfa185dcc182252c6bd921e3
#
_entry.id   59462340dfa185dcc182252c6bd921e3
#
_cell.length_a   1.000
_cell.length_b   1.000
_cell.length_c   1.000
_cell.angle_alpha   90.00
_cell.angle_beta   90.00
_cell.angle_gamma   90.00
#
_symmetry.space_group_name_H-M   'P 1'
#
loop_
_entity.id
_entity.type
_entity.pdbx_description
1 polymer ?
#
loop_
_entity_poly.entity_id
_entity_poly.type
_entity_poly.pdbx_seq_one_letter_code
_entity_poly.pdbx_strand_id
1 'polypeptide(L)'
;SKAGKTGRKSAAVGKKPDDAADFVHLHLHSEYSLLDGGNRIKRLVKRVKELGMTAVAVTDHGNLHAAFEFHAAARAEGIKPILGIEAYVAPDRDGRPGDRRDRTRTGVADGGFHLVLLALDIGGWRNLMKLSSDAYLNGFYYKPRMDKTTLAEWGDGLVAINGHLGSSVAFHLTNFV
;
A
#
# COMPACT_ATOMS: atom_id res chain seq x y z
N SER A 1 -58.06 13.49 7.83
CA SER A 1 -56.74 13.52 8.44
C SER A 1 -55.72 13.16 7.36
N LYS A 2 -55.01 14.21 6.83
CA LYS A 2 -53.99 14.05 5.79
C LYS A 2 -52.63 13.93 6.48
N ALA A 3 -51.97 12.79 6.36
CA ALA A 3 -50.59 12.57 6.81
C ALA A 3 -49.61 13.10 5.75
N GLY A 4 -48.85 14.11 6.11
CA GLY A 4 -47.82 14.71 5.25
C GLY A 4 -46.60 13.79 5.11
N LYS A 5 -46.25 13.45 3.88
CA LYS A 5 -44.98 12.81 3.52
C LYS A 5 -43.86 13.85 3.56
N THR A 6 -43.01 13.83 4.58
CA THR A 6 -41.77 14.59 4.58
C THR A 6 -40.74 13.87 3.70
N GLY A 7 -40.59 14.35 2.46
CA GLY A 7 -39.52 13.91 1.57
C GLY A 7 -38.18 14.39 2.10
N ARG A 8 -37.31 13.48 2.50
CA ARG A 8 -35.92 13.74 2.83
C ARG A 8 -35.21 14.08 1.52
N LYS A 9 -34.92 15.38 1.29
CA LYS A 9 -34.08 15.83 0.18
C LYS A 9 -32.69 15.24 0.38
N SER A 10 -32.22 14.41 -0.54
CA SER A 10 -30.84 13.98 -0.66
C SER A 10 -29.97 15.24 -0.79
N ALA A 11 -29.01 15.40 0.11
CA ALA A 11 -28.02 16.46 -0.01
C ALA A 11 -27.25 16.28 -1.32
N ALA A 12 -27.30 17.27 -2.20
CA ALA A 12 -26.50 17.30 -3.40
C ALA A 12 -25.02 17.24 -2.98
N VAL A 13 -24.27 16.27 -3.52
CA VAL A 13 -22.82 16.21 -3.41
C VAL A 13 -22.31 17.51 -4.00
N GLY A 14 -21.68 18.34 -3.17
CA GLY A 14 -21.14 19.63 -3.59
C GLY A 14 -20.20 19.44 -4.77
N LYS A 15 -20.40 20.24 -5.83
CA LYS A 15 -19.47 20.34 -6.95
C LYS A 15 -18.08 20.63 -6.39
N LYS A 16 -17.08 19.83 -6.75
CA LYS A 16 -15.67 20.07 -6.44
C LYS A 16 -15.32 21.49 -6.89
N PRO A 17 -14.61 22.31 -6.11
CA PRO A 17 -14.09 23.57 -6.61
C PRO A 17 -13.25 23.33 -7.87
N ASP A 18 -13.42 24.14 -8.91
CA ASP A 18 -12.75 23.96 -10.21
C ASP A 18 -11.21 23.98 -10.11
N ASP A 19 -10.65 24.46 -9.00
CA ASP A 19 -9.21 24.53 -8.71
C ASP A 19 -8.68 23.42 -7.76
N ALA A 20 -9.52 22.47 -7.32
CA ALA A 20 -9.05 21.40 -6.45
C ALA A 20 -8.24 20.39 -7.26
N ALA A 21 -6.93 20.29 -6.98
CA ALA A 21 -6.06 19.28 -7.55
C ALA A 21 -6.64 17.88 -7.33
N ASP A 22 -6.62 17.03 -8.38
CA ASP A 22 -7.02 15.67 -8.24
C ASP A 22 -6.05 14.93 -7.32
N PHE A 23 -6.57 14.39 -6.22
CA PHE A 23 -5.78 13.68 -5.23
C PHE A 23 -6.07 12.18 -5.27
N VAL A 24 -5.00 11.38 -5.21
CA VAL A 24 -5.06 9.92 -5.14
C VAL A 24 -4.13 9.43 -4.02
N HIS A 25 -4.67 8.67 -3.09
CA HIS A 25 -3.85 7.97 -2.11
C HIS A 25 -3.07 6.85 -2.80
N LEU A 26 -1.73 6.94 -2.80
CA LEU A 26 -0.83 5.93 -3.37
C LEU A 26 -0.18 5.05 -2.31
N HIS A 27 -0.31 5.38 -1.02
CA HIS A 27 0.15 4.62 0.13
C HIS A 27 -0.97 4.58 1.17
N LEU A 28 -1.59 3.42 1.34
CA LEU A 28 -2.71 3.24 2.23
C LEU A 28 -2.81 1.79 2.70
N HIS A 29 -3.03 1.59 4.00
CA HIS A 29 -3.20 0.28 4.61
C HIS A 29 -4.67 -0.05 4.82
N SER A 30 -5.05 -1.25 4.45
CA SER A 30 -6.37 -1.82 4.73
C SER A 30 -6.38 -2.59 6.06
N GLU A 31 -7.54 -3.15 6.39
CA GLU A 31 -7.71 -4.04 7.55
C GLU A 31 -6.83 -5.31 7.51
N TYR A 32 -6.17 -5.60 6.39
CA TYR A 32 -5.20 -6.69 6.26
C TYR A 32 -3.79 -6.33 6.75
N SER A 33 -3.54 -5.06 7.08
CA SER A 33 -2.40 -4.61 7.87
C SER A 33 -2.78 -4.62 9.35
N LEU A 34 -2.78 -5.80 9.97
CA LEU A 34 -3.47 -6.13 11.22
C LEU A 34 -3.14 -5.23 12.42
N LEU A 35 -1.94 -4.60 12.45
CA LEU A 35 -1.51 -3.81 13.60
C LEU A 35 -1.89 -2.32 13.49
N ASP A 36 -2.04 -1.80 12.26
CA ASP A 36 -2.21 -0.35 12.03
C ASP A 36 -3.23 -0.01 10.95
N GLY A 37 -3.70 -0.99 10.16
CA GLY A 37 -4.67 -0.78 9.10
C GLY A 37 -6.11 -0.70 9.61
N GLY A 38 -6.67 0.51 9.68
CA GLY A 38 -8.05 0.74 10.12
C GLY A 38 -9.09 0.78 9.00
N ASN A 39 -8.68 0.68 7.73
CA ASN A 39 -9.55 0.87 6.57
C ASN A 39 -10.21 -0.43 6.13
N ARG A 40 -11.48 -0.62 6.46
CA ARG A 40 -12.28 -1.70 5.88
C ARG A 40 -12.56 -1.44 4.41
N ILE A 41 -12.25 -2.38 3.53
CA ILE A 41 -12.23 -2.21 2.07
C ILE A 41 -13.51 -1.59 1.53
N LYS A 42 -14.67 -2.12 1.86
CA LYS A 42 -15.95 -1.58 1.36
C LYS A 42 -16.23 -0.14 1.83
N ARG A 43 -15.84 0.20 3.07
CA ARG A 43 -15.98 1.55 3.61
C ARG A 43 -15.00 2.51 2.97
N LEU A 44 -13.75 2.06 2.77
CA LEU A 44 -12.70 2.82 2.09
C LEU A 44 -13.15 3.25 0.70
N VAL A 45 -13.55 2.28 -0.14
CA VAL A 45 -13.95 2.54 -1.52
C VAL A 45 -15.14 3.51 -1.60
N LYS A 46 -16.15 3.32 -0.74
CA LYS A 46 -17.28 4.23 -0.63
C LYS A 46 -16.83 5.65 -0.24
N ARG A 47 -15.92 5.76 0.73
CA ARG A 47 -15.41 7.06 1.16
C ARG A 47 -14.60 7.76 0.07
N VAL A 48 -13.77 7.04 -0.67
CA VAL A 48 -13.03 7.54 -1.83
C VAL A 48 -13.99 8.15 -2.87
N LYS A 49 -15.08 7.44 -3.17
CA LYS A 49 -16.12 7.91 -4.09
C LYS A 49 -16.82 9.17 -3.56
N GLU A 50 -17.21 9.20 -2.27
CA GLU A 50 -17.84 10.36 -1.63
C GLU A 50 -16.94 11.61 -1.69
N LEU A 51 -15.62 11.44 -1.62
CA LEU A 51 -14.64 12.52 -1.73
C LEU A 51 -14.35 12.93 -3.19
N GLY A 52 -15.00 12.30 -4.17
CA GLY A 52 -14.81 12.61 -5.58
C GLY A 52 -13.47 12.13 -6.16
N MET A 53 -12.75 11.26 -5.46
CA MET A 53 -11.51 10.67 -6.00
C MET A 53 -11.84 9.60 -7.04
N THR A 54 -11.02 9.51 -8.08
CA THR A 54 -11.22 8.56 -9.20
C THR A 54 -10.40 7.28 -9.06
N ALA A 55 -9.41 7.28 -8.17
CA ALA A 55 -8.52 6.15 -7.94
C ALA A 55 -8.07 6.09 -6.47
N VAL A 56 -7.61 4.93 -6.04
CA VAL A 56 -6.96 4.73 -4.72
C VAL A 56 -6.07 3.49 -4.79
N ALA A 57 -4.95 3.53 -4.06
CA ALA A 57 -4.10 2.36 -3.86
C ALA A 57 -4.42 1.64 -2.55
N VAL A 58 -4.10 0.34 -2.50
CA VAL A 58 -3.93 -0.42 -1.26
C VAL A 58 -2.54 -1.02 -1.27
N THR A 59 -1.79 -0.79 -0.19
CA THR A 59 -0.37 -1.12 -0.04
C THR A 59 -0.12 -1.68 1.36
N ASP A 60 -0.73 -2.82 1.66
CA ASP A 60 -0.63 -3.45 2.97
C ASP A 60 0.79 -3.90 3.28
N HIS A 61 1.12 -3.96 4.58
CA HIS A 61 2.43 -4.36 5.08
C HIS A 61 2.78 -5.80 4.70
N GLY A 62 3.74 -5.94 3.80
CA GLY A 62 4.35 -7.21 3.43
C GLY A 62 3.40 -8.23 2.78
N ASN A 63 2.18 -7.84 2.41
CA ASN A 63 1.20 -8.78 1.85
C ASN A 63 0.32 -8.18 0.75
N LEU A 64 -0.33 -9.08 -0.03
CA LEU A 64 -1.28 -8.76 -1.08
C LEU A 64 -2.68 -9.31 -0.79
N HIS A 65 -3.00 -9.60 0.49
CA HIS A 65 -4.23 -10.31 0.86
C HIS A 65 -5.50 -9.56 0.49
N ALA A 66 -5.49 -8.22 0.58
CA ALA A 66 -6.61 -7.36 0.20
C ALA A 66 -6.90 -7.30 -1.29
N ALA A 67 -5.93 -7.65 -2.15
CA ALA A 67 -5.92 -7.28 -3.56
C ALA A 67 -7.19 -7.70 -4.31
N PHE A 68 -7.67 -8.92 -4.12
CA PHE A 68 -8.85 -9.44 -4.82
C PHE A 68 -10.14 -8.72 -4.38
N GLU A 69 -10.38 -8.64 -3.07
CA GLU A 69 -11.57 -7.98 -2.52
C GLU A 69 -11.57 -6.48 -2.87
N PHE A 70 -10.43 -5.83 -2.70
CA PHE A 70 -10.27 -4.42 -3.02
C PHE A 70 -10.50 -4.13 -4.50
N HIS A 71 -9.89 -4.92 -5.41
CA HIS A 71 -10.09 -4.74 -6.85
C HIS A 71 -11.57 -4.87 -7.22
N ALA A 72 -12.26 -5.91 -6.74
CA ALA A 72 -13.67 -6.12 -7.01
C ALA A 72 -14.56 -4.99 -6.48
N ALA A 73 -14.32 -4.56 -5.22
CA ALA A 73 -15.09 -3.49 -4.60
C ALA A 73 -14.88 -2.14 -5.31
N ALA A 74 -13.63 -1.78 -5.65
CA ALA A 74 -13.31 -0.52 -6.32
C ALA A 74 -13.93 -0.47 -7.72
N ARG A 75 -13.83 -1.56 -8.49
CA ARG A 75 -14.43 -1.65 -9.85
C ARG A 75 -15.94 -1.52 -9.81
N ALA A 76 -16.60 -2.13 -8.82
CA ALA A 76 -18.04 -2.03 -8.64
C ALA A 76 -18.54 -0.60 -8.39
N GLU A 77 -17.70 0.23 -7.74
CA GLU A 77 -18.02 1.64 -7.45
C GLU A 77 -17.48 2.61 -8.52
N GLY A 78 -16.87 2.12 -9.60
CA GLY A 78 -16.30 2.93 -10.68
C GLY A 78 -14.98 3.62 -10.30
N ILE A 79 -14.31 3.16 -9.24
CA ILE A 79 -13.00 3.66 -8.78
C ILE A 79 -11.91 2.80 -9.42
N LYS A 80 -10.83 3.45 -9.90
CA LYS A 80 -9.64 2.74 -10.40
C LYS A 80 -8.85 2.17 -9.23
N PRO A 81 -8.76 0.83 -9.08
CA PRO A 81 -7.90 0.22 -8.08
C PRO A 81 -6.44 0.29 -8.51
N ILE A 82 -5.55 0.67 -7.61
CA ILE A 82 -4.10 0.59 -7.77
C ILE A 82 -3.62 -0.46 -6.77
N LEU A 83 -3.06 -1.56 -7.28
CA LEU A 83 -2.60 -2.67 -6.46
C LEU A 83 -1.12 -2.50 -6.13
N GLY A 84 -0.79 -2.62 -4.85
CA GLY A 84 0.56 -2.47 -4.35
C GLY A 84 0.82 -3.21 -3.06
N ILE A 85 2.01 -3.03 -2.54
CA ILE A 85 2.49 -3.58 -1.27
C ILE A 85 3.43 -2.56 -0.61
N GLU A 86 3.42 -2.46 0.70
CA GLU A 86 4.52 -1.88 1.45
C GLU A 86 5.49 -2.99 1.82
N ALA A 87 6.54 -3.14 1.02
CA ALA A 87 7.51 -4.21 1.12
C ALA A 87 8.53 -3.94 2.23
N TYR A 88 9.04 -5.02 2.84
CA TYR A 88 10.22 -4.99 3.70
C TYR A 88 11.45 -5.36 2.87
N VAL A 89 12.37 -4.42 2.68
CA VAL A 89 13.57 -4.61 1.87
C VAL A 89 14.77 -4.73 2.80
N ALA A 90 15.31 -5.94 2.92
CA ALA A 90 16.51 -6.19 3.71
C ALA A 90 17.78 -5.82 2.91
N PRO A 91 18.84 -5.32 3.56
CA PRO A 91 20.13 -5.14 2.90
C PRO A 91 20.71 -6.48 2.42
N ASP A 92 20.48 -7.53 3.21
CA ASP A 92 20.82 -8.91 2.94
C ASP A 92 19.73 -9.78 3.56
N ARG A 93 18.88 -10.40 2.73
CA ARG A 93 17.75 -11.20 3.21
C ARG A 93 18.16 -12.56 3.75
N ASP A 94 19.30 -13.08 3.29
CA ASP A 94 19.84 -14.37 3.73
C ASP A 94 20.57 -14.22 5.07
N GLY A 95 21.10 -13.01 5.34
CA GLY A 95 21.63 -12.62 6.64
C GLY A 95 20.51 -12.43 7.66
N ARG A 96 20.49 -13.24 8.71
CA ARG A 96 19.59 -13.03 9.84
C ARG A 96 20.21 -11.99 10.77
N PRO A 97 19.53 -10.86 11.06
CA PRO A 97 20.01 -9.94 12.09
C PRO A 97 20.12 -10.70 13.41
N GLY A 98 21.23 -10.54 14.11
CA GLY A 98 21.48 -11.20 15.40
C GLY A 98 20.46 -10.80 16.48
N ASP A 99 20.01 -9.57 16.46
CA ASP A 99 18.92 -9.05 17.29
C ASP A 99 17.89 -8.33 16.42
N ARG A 100 16.61 -8.73 16.56
CA ARG A 100 15.45 -8.07 15.95
C ARG A 100 15.37 -6.58 16.25
N ARG A 101 15.90 -6.14 17.40
CA ARG A 101 15.88 -4.77 17.88
C ARG A 101 17.07 -3.95 17.41
N ASP A 102 18.06 -4.60 16.79
CA ASP A 102 19.23 -3.91 16.26
C ASP A 102 18.83 -3.08 15.04
N ARG A 103 18.85 -1.76 15.20
CA ARG A 103 18.56 -0.78 14.17
C ARG A 103 19.81 -0.27 13.46
N THR A 104 20.99 -0.71 13.85
CA THR A 104 22.27 -0.16 13.35
C THR A 104 22.44 -0.36 11.85
N ARG A 105 21.89 -1.45 11.29
CA ARG A 105 22.04 -1.79 9.87
C ARG A 105 20.95 -1.17 8.98
N THR A 106 19.75 -0.95 9.49
CA THR A 106 18.59 -0.59 8.64
C THR A 106 17.82 0.63 9.13
N GLY A 107 18.06 1.10 10.34
CA GLY A 107 17.24 2.14 10.97
C GLY A 107 15.85 1.67 11.44
N VAL A 108 15.48 0.42 11.16
CA VAL A 108 14.19 -0.17 11.56
C VAL A 108 14.39 -1.45 12.34
N ALA A 109 13.52 -1.70 13.34
CA ALA A 109 13.66 -2.80 14.28
C ALA A 109 13.56 -4.19 13.63
N ASP A 110 12.87 -4.31 12.50
CA ASP A 110 12.60 -5.59 11.82
C ASP A 110 13.70 -6.01 10.82
N GLY A 111 14.79 -5.25 10.73
CA GLY A 111 15.90 -5.56 9.82
C GLY A 111 15.59 -5.33 8.35
N GLY A 112 14.56 -4.56 8.00
CA GLY A 112 14.19 -4.21 6.65
C GLY A 112 13.79 -2.74 6.51
N PHE A 113 14.05 -2.16 5.34
CA PHE A 113 13.55 -0.86 4.95
C PHE A 113 12.16 -0.98 4.36
N HIS A 114 11.31 0.03 4.59
CA HIS A 114 9.99 0.08 3.97
C HIS A 114 10.08 0.68 2.56
N LEU A 115 9.43 0.03 1.59
CA LEU A 115 9.35 0.47 0.21
C LEU A 115 7.96 0.17 -0.34
N VAL A 116 7.25 1.20 -0.78
CA VAL A 116 5.97 1.00 -1.46
C VAL A 116 6.21 0.63 -2.92
N LEU A 117 5.61 -0.46 -3.36
CA LEU A 117 5.64 -0.93 -4.74
C LEU A 117 4.21 -0.95 -5.29
N LEU A 118 4.00 -0.33 -6.45
CA LEU A 118 2.72 -0.27 -7.15
C LEU A 118 2.83 -0.93 -8.52
N ALA A 119 1.87 -1.79 -8.88
CA ALA A 119 1.80 -2.39 -10.19
C ALA A 119 1.24 -1.39 -11.23
N LEU A 120 1.98 -1.15 -12.32
CA LEU A 120 1.55 -0.31 -13.44
C LEU A 120 0.57 -1.01 -14.36
N ASP A 121 0.80 -2.31 -14.57
CA ASP A 121 0.07 -3.14 -15.50
C ASP A 121 -0.01 -4.61 -15.04
N ILE A 122 -0.53 -5.48 -15.90
CA ILE A 122 -0.65 -6.92 -15.60
C ILE A 122 0.71 -7.62 -15.47
N GLY A 123 1.74 -7.14 -16.18
CA GLY A 123 3.12 -7.63 -16.05
C GLY A 123 3.67 -7.31 -14.67
N GLY A 124 3.59 -6.04 -14.27
CA GLY A 124 3.96 -5.57 -12.94
C GLY A 124 3.19 -6.28 -11.83
N TRP A 125 1.89 -6.51 -12.00
CA TRP A 125 1.11 -7.30 -11.04
C TRP A 125 1.63 -8.73 -10.88
N ARG A 126 1.96 -9.40 -11.98
CA ARG A 126 2.57 -10.74 -11.92
C ARG A 126 3.93 -10.75 -11.23
N ASN A 127 4.75 -9.74 -11.48
CA ASN A 127 6.03 -9.57 -10.82
C ASN A 127 5.87 -9.28 -9.33
N LEU A 128 4.90 -8.44 -8.96
CA LEU A 128 4.59 -8.15 -7.56
C LEU A 128 4.14 -9.42 -6.80
N MET A 129 3.36 -10.29 -7.43
CA MET A 129 3.00 -11.59 -6.85
C MET A 129 4.23 -12.50 -6.64
N LYS A 130 5.17 -12.53 -7.61
CA LYS A 130 6.42 -13.30 -7.48
C LYS A 130 7.27 -12.76 -6.32
N LEU A 131 7.48 -11.44 -6.26
CA LEU A 131 8.20 -10.78 -5.18
C LEU A 131 7.60 -11.09 -3.81
N SER A 132 6.27 -10.98 -3.68
CA SER A 132 5.58 -11.30 -2.44
C SER A 132 5.73 -12.79 -2.08
N SER A 133 5.55 -13.69 -3.05
CA SER A 133 5.69 -15.13 -2.82
C SER A 133 7.12 -15.51 -2.40
N ASP A 134 8.12 -14.98 -3.07
CA ASP A 134 9.52 -15.22 -2.74
C ASP A 134 9.89 -14.66 -1.35
N ALA A 135 9.37 -13.49 -1.00
CA ALA A 135 9.57 -12.91 0.32
C ALA A 135 9.04 -13.81 1.46
N TYR A 136 7.91 -14.49 1.23
CA TYR A 136 7.36 -15.45 2.19
C TYR A 136 8.08 -16.78 2.20
N LEU A 137 8.45 -17.31 1.03
CA LEU A 137 9.04 -18.66 0.91
C LEU A 137 10.52 -18.70 1.28
N ASN A 138 11.27 -17.68 0.84
CA ASN A 138 12.72 -17.66 0.93
C ASN A 138 13.27 -16.55 1.84
N GLY A 139 12.55 -15.40 1.93
CA GLY A 139 13.02 -14.23 2.67
C GLY A 139 12.46 -14.07 4.08
N PHE A 140 11.61 -14.99 4.57
CA PHE A 140 10.88 -14.81 5.81
C PHE A 140 11.78 -14.91 7.05
N TYR A 141 11.87 -13.80 7.78
CA TYR A 141 12.42 -13.75 9.13
C TYR A 141 11.66 -12.69 9.92
N TYR A 142 10.69 -13.11 10.75
CA TYR A 142 9.65 -12.31 11.40
C TYR A 142 8.75 -11.52 10.44
N LYS A 143 9.27 -11.10 9.30
CA LYS A 143 8.59 -10.39 8.21
C LYS A 143 8.97 -11.01 6.87
N PRO A 144 8.09 -10.97 5.87
CA PRO A 144 8.42 -11.38 4.50
C PRO A 144 9.34 -10.32 3.87
N ARG A 145 10.62 -10.65 3.67
CA ARG A 145 11.63 -9.70 3.23
C ARG A 145 12.01 -9.94 1.76
N MET A 146 12.10 -8.85 1.04
CA MET A 146 12.75 -8.77 -0.26
C MET A 146 14.17 -8.24 -0.11
N ASP A 147 14.98 -8.30 -1.16
CA ASP A 147 16.27 -7.63 -1.26
C ASP A 147 16.45 -6.94 -2.61
N LYS A 148 17.57 -6.26 -2.81
CA LYS A 148 17.87 -5.58 -4.07
C LYS A 148 18.00 -6.53 -5.24
N THR A 149 18.43 -7.77 -5.02
CA THR A 149 18.60 -8.78 -6.07
C THR A 149 17.25 -9.22 -6.62
N THR A 150 16.31 -9.57 -5.76
CA THR A 150 14.96 -9.97 -6.18
C THR A 150 14.18 -8.81 -6.79
N LEU A 151 14.37 -7.58 -6.25
CA LEU A 151 13.79 -6.38 -6.84
C LEU A 151 14.33 -6.08 -8.24
N ALA A 152 15.64 -6.31 -8.49
CA ALA A 152 16.23 -6.16 -9.81
C ALA A 152 15.72 -7.22 -10.80
N GLU A 153 15.45 -8.45 -10.34
CA GLU A 153 14.94 -9.53 -11.17
C GLU A 153 13.47 -9.34 -11.59
N TRP A 154 12.64 -8.84 -10.66
CA TRP A 154 11.18 -8.75 -10.88
C TRP A 154 10.61 -7.34 -10.70
N GLY A 155 11.43 -6.31 -10.89
CA GLY A 155 11.02 -4.91 -10.75
C GLY A 155 10.28 -4.34 -11.96
N ASP A 156 10.33 -4.99 -13.11
CA ASP A 156 9.70 -4.50 -14.34
C ASP A 156 8.18 -4.34 -14.17
N GLY A 157 7.66 -3.21 -14.67
CA GLY A 157 6.24 -2.87 -14.54
C GLY A 157 5.81 -2.43 -13.14
N LEU A 158 6.77 -2.11 -12.25
CA LEU A 158 6.51 -1.57 -10.93
C LEU A 158 6.96 -0.12 -10.80
N VAL A 159 6.24 0.65 -10.00
CA VAL A 159 6.67 1.97 -9.47
C VAL A 159 7.02 1.80 -8.00
N ALA A 160 8.18 2.34 -7.61
CA ALA A 160 8.60 2.40 -6.22
C ALA A 160 8.40 3.81 -5.64
N ILE A 161 7.80 3.91 -4.46
CA ILE A 161 7.65 5.15 -3.71
C ILE A 161 8.43 5.05 -2.41
N ASN A 162 9.36 5.97 -2.21
CA ASN A 162 10.29 5.99 -1.09
C ASN A 162 9.90 7.10 -0.09
N GLY A 163 8.66 7.10 0.36
CA GLY A 163 8.06 8.17 1.16
C GLY A 163 7.94 7.91 2.67
N HIS A 164 8.65 6.91 3.20
CA HIS A 164 8.55 6.54 4.61
C HIS A 164 9.85 6.85 5.37
N LEU A 165 9.76 7.28 6.65
CA LEU A 165 10.94 7.52 7.50
C LEU A 165 11.79 6.25 7.71
N GLY A 166 11.18 5.07 7.66
CA GLY A 166 11.86 3.77 7.66
C GLY A 166 12.42 3.33 6.31
N SER A 167 12.47 4.21 5.31
CA SER A 167 13.03 3.89 3.99
C SER A 167 14.58 3.93 4.00
N SER A 168 15.19 3.26 3.03
CA SER A 168 16.66 3.28 2.90
C SER A 168 17.20 4.68 2.62
N VAL A 169 16.48 5.51 1.85
CA VAL A 169 16.88 6.89 1.56
C VAL A 169 16.87 7.74 2.82
N ALA A 170 15.79 7.69 3.60
CA ALA A 170 15.71 8.42 4.86
C ALA A 170 16.81 8.00 5.82
N PHE A 171 17.08 6.69 5.95
CA PHE A 171 18.16 6.17 6.78
C PHE A 171 19.51 6.73 6.37
N HIS A 172 19.86 6.70 5.09
CA HIS A 172 21.14 7.20 4.62
C HIS A 172 21.26 8.72 4.77
N LEU A 173 20.21 9.47 4.50
CA LEU A 173 20.23 10.93 4.68
C LEU A 173 20.40 11.35 6.15
N THR A 174 19.83 10.60 7.10
CA THR A 174 19.92 10.95 8.53
C THR A 174 21.17 10.45 9.23
N ASN A 175 21.89 9.48 8.66
CA ASN A 175 23.08 8.89 9.27
C ASN A 175 24.41 9.31 8.58
N PHE A 176 24.36 10.18 7.58
CA PHE A 176 25.55 10.78 6.94
C PHE A 176 25.79 12.25 7.33
N VAL A 177 25.16 12.73 8.41
CA VAL A 177 25.39 14.07 8.98
C VAL A 177 26.25 13.98 10.22
#